data_b595b21c97d62a6f9ecabef93e6f597c
#
_entry.id   b595b21c97d62a6f9ecabef93e6f597c
#
_cell.length_a   1.000
_cell.length_b   1.000
_cell.length_c   1.000
_cell.angle_alpha   90.00
_cell.angle_beta   90.00
_cell.angle_gamma   90.00
#
_symmetry.space_group_name_H-M   'P 1'
#
loop_
_entity.id
_entity.type
_entity.pdbx_description
1 polymer ?
#
loop_
_entity_poly.entity_id
_entity_poly.type
_entity_poly.pdbx_seq_one_letter_code
_entity_poly.pdbx_strand_id
1 'polypeptide(L)'
;MTRSDKFAPDPKLPVGQRAELADYSGSHYDRGHMAPAGDQNSSQARKDETFYLSNMCPQVGAGLNRSVWKNLEDAVRNWVVDGAVNSEWVVTGAFFYDPKEENPATATGTLDTPVIGKDAVSVPTHFYKIVVGQTADNKLRAVAFVFENRAYPPGTNIETTIKPISWIEERTGLNFMPRLDAATEQQLEKQPGQLFE
;
A
#
# COMPACT_ATOMS: atom_id res chain seq x y z
N MET A 1 12.93 7.66 18.76
CA MET A 1 13.61 6.52 18.09
C MET A 1 14.25 7.00 16.82
N THR A 2 15.47 6.59 16.55
CA THR A 2 16.16 6.91 15.30
C THR A 2 15.63 6.06 14.15
N ARG A 3 15.52 6.64 12.94
CA ARG A 3 15.28 5.86 11.75
C ARG A 3 16.47 4.92 11.55
N SER A 4 16.22 3.64 11.47
CA SER A 4 17.20 2.63 11.10
C SER A 4 17.04 2.38 9.60
N ASP A 5 18.00 2.73 8.78
CA ASP A 5 17.99 2.37 7.34
C ASP A 5 18.60 0.96 7.12
N LYS A 6 18.44 0.08 8.10
CA LYS A 6 18.98 -1.28 8.08
C LYS A 6 18.06 -2.23 7.31
N PHE A 7 17.92 -2.01 6.02
CA PHE A 7 17.27 -2.99 5.16
C PHE A 7 17.97 -4.34 5.26
N ALA A 8 17.17 -5.40 5.38
CA ALA A 8 17.69 -6.77 5.48
C ALA A 8 16.71 -7.76 4.86
N PRO A 9 17.20 -8.89 4.32
CA PRO A 9 16.33 -10.02 3.99
C PRO A 9 15.56 -10.47 5.24
N ASP A 10 14.30 -10.90 5.08
CA ASP A 10 13.53 -11.40 6.21
C ASP A 10 14.12 -12.73 6.69
N PRO A 11 14.57 -12.81 7.95
CA PRO A 11 15.19 -14.03 8.48
C PRO A 11 14.20 -15.20 8.63
N LYS A 12 12.88 -14.93 8.60
CA LYS A 12 11.83 -15.96 8.69
C LYS A 12 11.57 -16.66 7.35
N LEU A 13 12.08 -16.09 6.25
CA LEU A 13 11.90 -16.65 4.91
C LEU A 13 13.17 -17.38 4.45
N PRO A 14 13.04 -18.54 3.79
CA PRO A 14 14.17 -19.29 3.29
C PRO A 14 14.96 -18.52 2.23
N VAL A 15 16.29 -18.72 2.23
CA VAL A 15 17.17 -18.22 1.16
C VAL A 15 16.73 -18.84 -0.17
N GLY A 16 16.67 -18.02 -1.24
CA GLY A 16 16.18 -18.42 -2.56
C GLY A 16 14.65 -18.39 -2.72
N GLN A 17 13.91 -18.03 -1.65
CA GLN A 17 12.46 -17.80 -1.68
C GLN A 17 12.09 -16.41 -1.13
N ARG A 18 13.08 -15.54 -1.02
CA ARG A 18 12.92 -14.17 -0.52
C ARG A 18 13.77 -13.21 -1.35
N ALA A 19 13.40 -11.94 -1.34
CA ALA A 19 14.24 -10.90 -1.91
C ALA A 19 15.51 -10.71 -1.08
N GLU A 20 16.62 -10.44 -1.77
CA GLU A 20 17.91 -10.09 -1.19
C GLU A 20 18.25 -8.61 -1.49
N LEU A 21 19.17 -8.03 -0.72
CA LEU A 21 19.59 -6.63 -0.95
C LEU A 21 20.18 -6.42 -2.35
N ALA A 22 20.82 -7.43 -2.89
CA ALA A 22 21.42 -7.40 -4.22
C ALA A 22 20.39 -7.24 -5.33
N ASP A 23 19.14 -7.71 -5.15
CA ASP A 23 18.10 -7.61 -6.17
C ASP A 23 17.70 -6.17 -6.44
N TYR A 24 17.74 -5.32 -5.44
CA TYR A 24 17.45 -3.90 -5.57
C TYR A 24 18.65 -3.06 -6.06
N SER A 25 19.86 -3.62 -6.03
CA SER A 25 21.07 -2.89 -6.42
C SER A 25 21.08 -2.62 -7.92
N GLY A 26 21.10 -1.34 -8.32
CA GLY A 26 21.08 -0.93 -9.72
C GLY A 26 19.74 -1.13 -10.44
N SER A 27 18.68 -1.51 -9.73
CA SER A 27 17.35 -1.74 -10.30
C SER A 27 16.61 -0.48 -10.73
N HIS A 28 17.05 0.69 -10.26
CA HIS A 28 16.36 1.99 -10.38
C HIS A 28 15.03 2.09 -9.61
N TYR A 29 14.67 1.08 -8.82
CA TYR A 29 13.52 1.12 -7.91
C TYR A 29 13.96 1.33 -6.47
N ASP A 30 13.14 2.05 -5.72
CA ASP A 30 13.26 2.13 -4.27
C ASP A 30 12.71 0.85 -3.63
N ARG A 31 13.15 0.59 -2.42
CA ARG A 31 12.53 -0.35 -1.49
C ARG A 31 11.34 0.34 -0.84
N GLY A 32 10.17 0.28 -1.51
CA GLY A 32 8.95 0.93 -1.03
C GLY A 32 8.32 0.14 0.10
N HIS A 33 8.09 0.79 1.25
CA HIS A 33 7.45 0.16 2.41
C HIS A 33 5.95 -0.08 2.15
N MET A 34 5.47 -1.26 2.55
CA MET A 34 4.02 -1.50 2.66
C MET A 34 3.52 -1.01 4.02
N ALA A 35 4.05 -1.51 5.13
CA ALA A 35 3.83 -0.94 6.45
C ALA A 35 4.91 0.12 6.74
N PRO A 36 4.56 1.40 6.88
CA PRO A 36 5.52 2.47 7.06
C PRO A 36 6.28 2.36 8.39
N ALA A 37 7.57 2.65 8.38
CA ALA A 37 8.37 2.69 9.60
C ALA A 37 7.89 3.77 10.60
N GLY A 38 7.22 4.82 10.09
CA GLY A 38 6.64 5.88 10.90
C GLY A 38 5.49 5.42 11.80
N ASP A 39 4.79 4.35 11.43
CA ASP A 39 3.65 3.82 12.16
C ASP A 39 4.08 2.85 13.27
N GLN A 40 5.32 2.37 13.25
CA GLN A 40 5.86 1.40 14.20
C GLN A 40 6.78 2.05 15.24
N ASN A 41 6.24 3.05 15.96
CA ASN A 41 7.00 3.81 16.96
C ASN A 41 6.88 3.26 18.40
N SER A 42 6.19 2.13 18.63
CA SER A 42 6.02 1.55 19.96
C SER A 42 7.30 0.87 20.50
N SER A 43 8.16 0.37 19.60
CA SER A 43 9.48 -0.17 19.97
C SER A 43 10.45 -0.10 18.81
N GLN A 44 11.76 -0.05 19.12
CA GLN A 44 12.81 -0.07 18.11
C GLN A 44 12.79 -1.38 17.30
N ALA A 45 12.54 -2.51 17.95
CA ALA A 45 12.49 -3.82 17.29
C ALA A 45 11.37 -3.85 16.22
N ARG A 46 10.15 -3.41 16.54
CA ARG A 46 9.05 -3.34 15.56
C ARG A 46 9.37 -2.41 14.41
N LYS A 47 10.00 -1.27 14.71
CA LYS A 47 10.44 -0.34 13.67
C LYS A 47 11.50 -0.95 12.77
N ASP A 48 12.46 -1.69 13.31
CA ASP A 48 13.51 -2.35 12.55
C ASP A 48 12.94 -3.48 11.67
N GLU A 49 11.91 -4.21 12.13
CA GLU A 49 11.21 -5.22 11.32
C GLU A 49 10.52 -4.64 10.07
N THR A 50 10.13 -3.36 10.09
CA THR A 50 9.57 -2.74 8.88
C THR A 50 10.58 -2.63 7.74
N PHE A 51 11.88 -2.76 8.01
CA PHE A 51 12.95 -2.73 7.02
C PHE A 51 13.30 -4.11 6.43
N TYR A 52 12.58 -5.16 6.82
CA TYR A 52 12.71 -6.44 6.13
C TYR A 52 12.18 -6.35 4.70
N LEU A 53 12.89 -7.02 3.76
CA LEU A 53 12.52 -7.00 2.35
C LEU A 53 11.17 -7.66 2.07
N SER A 54 10.63 -8.46 2.98
CA SER A 54 9.26 -8.98 2.94
C SER A 54 8.19 -7.89 3.09
N ASN A 55 8.57 -6.72 3.62
CA ASN A 55 7.72 -5.52 3.72
C ASN A 55 7.98 -4.52 2.58
N MET A 56 8.75 -4.90 1.57
CA MET A 56 9.18 -4.02 0.48
C MET A 56 8.65 -4.47 -0.87
N CYS A 57 8.27 -3.49 -1.69
CA CYS A 57 8.05 -3.71 -3.11
C CYS A 57 8.94 -2.79 -3.94
N PRO A 58 9.37 -3.21 -5.15
CA PRO A 58 10.02 -2.32 -6.09
C PRO A 58 9.08 -1.18 -6.47
N GLN A 59 9.42 0.05 -6.08
CA GLN A 59 8.57 1.22 -6.24
C GLN A 59 9.34 2.35 -6.91
N VAL A 60 8.71 3.06 -7.84
CA VAL A 60 9.31 4.25 -8.45
C VAL A 60 9.62 5.27 -7.36
N GLY A 61 10.89 5.68 -7.26
CA GLY A 61 11.37 6.52 -6.16
C GLY A 61 10.89 7.96 -6.27
N ALA A 62 11.38 8.66 -7.30
CA ALA A 62 11.02 10.06 -7.52
C ALA A 62 9.57 10.18 -8.01
N GLY A 63 8.80 11.06 -7.40
CA GLY A 63 7.40 11.31 -7.75
C GLY A 63 6.40 10.33 -7.14
N LEU A 64 6.79 9.12 -6.73
CA LEU A 64 5.90 8.17 -6.05
C LEU A 64 6.37 7.93 -4.61
N ASN A 65 7.28 6.97 -4.37
CA ASN A 65 7.67 6.53 -3.02
C ASN A 65 8.11 7.69 -2.12
N ARG A 66 9.00 8.54 -2.65
CA ARG A 66 9.57 9.69 -1.92
C ARG A 66 8.72 10.98 -1.99
N SER A 67 7.54 10.92 -2.60
CA SER A 67 6.65 12.06 -2.83
C SER A 67 5.21 11.71 -2.44
N VAL A 68 4.31 11.46 -3.40
CA VAL A 68 2.87 11.33 -3.15
C VAL A 68 2.53 10.18 -2.19
N TRP A 69 3.24 9.05 -2.26
CA TRP A 69 3.05 7.93 -1.35
C TRP A 69 3.42 8.28 0.09
N LYS A 70 4.59 8.93 0.27
CA LYS A 70 4.99 9.45 1.58
C LYS A 70 4.01 10.47 2.13
N ASN A 71 3.50 11.36 1.27
CA ASN A 71 2.52 12.37 1.69
C ASN A 71 1.20 11.71 2.14
N LEU A 72 0.76 10.65 1.45
CA LEU A 72 -0.39 9.86 1.89
C LEU A 72 -0.14 9.19 3.25
N GLU A 73 1.04 8.61 3.48
CA GLU A 73 1.39 8.01 4.77
C GLU A 73 1.39 9.05 5.90
N ASP A 74 1.87 10.25 5.63
CA ASP A 74 1.85 11.35 6.60
C ASP A 74 0.40 11.82 6.87
N ALA A 75 -0.44 11.94 5.84
CA ALA A 75 -1.85 12.31 5.99
C ALA A 75 -2.62 11.27 6.83
N VAL A 76 -2.46 9.99 6.53
CA VAL A 76 -3.10 8.88 7.28
C VAL A 76 -2.76 8.99 8.76
N ARG A 77 -1.49 9.12 9.13
CA ARG A 77 -1.10 9.30 10.55
C ARG A 77 -1.72 10.54 11.19
N ASN A 78 -1.82 11.64 10.46
CA ASN A 78 -2.35 12.89 10.98
C ASN A 78 -3.85 12.78 11.28
N TRP A 79 -4.62 11.98 10.57
CA TRP A 79 -6.06 11.82 10.85
C TRP A 79 -6.35 11.34 12.28
N VAL A 80 -5.49 10.48 12.85
CA VAL A 80 -5.60 10.09 14.25
C VAL A 80 -5.04 11.18 15.17
N VAL A 81 -3.90 11.77 14.83
CA VAL A 81 -3.25 12.80 15.66
C VAL A 81 -4.11 14.05 15.79
N ASP A 82 -4.74 14.48 14.70
CA ASP A 82 -5.59 15.67 14.64
C ASP A 82 -7.02 15.40 15.13
N GLY A 83 -7.36 14.15 15.44
CA GLY A 83 -8.66 13.76 16.01
C GLY A 83 -9.78 13.62 14.97
N ALA A 84 -9.47 13.56 13.68
CA ALA A 84 -10.45 13.28 12.62
C ALA A 84 -11.06 11.88 12.78
N VAL A 85 -10.28 10.94 13.30
CA VAL A 85 -10.73 9.62 13.73
C VAL A 85 -10.11 9.24 15.07
N ASN A 86 -10.83 8.43 15.87
CA ASN A 86 -10.33 7.91 17.15
C ASN A 86 -9.31 6.79 16.96
N SER A 87 -9.50 6.00 15.94
CA SER A 87 -8.62 4.88 15.54
C SER A 87 -8.77 4.60 14.07
N GLU A 88 -7.75 3.98 13.50
CA GLU A 88 -7.75 3.56 12.11
C GLU A 88 -7.13 2.17 11.94
N TRP A 89 -7.59 1.48 10.90
CA TRP A 89 -7.01 0.25 10.38
C TRP A 89 -6.54 0.52 8.95
N VAL A 90 -5.29 0.20 8.69
CA VAL A 90 -4.66 0.46 7.38
C VAL A 90 -4.28 -0.87 6.73
N VAL A 91 -4.76 -1.09 5.51
CA VAL A 91 -4.34 -2.20 4.66
C VAL A 91 -3.60 -1.63 3.47
N THR A 92 -2.37 -2.08 3.30
CA THR A 92 -1.52 -1.66 2.17
C THR A 92 -1.07 -2.89 1.40
N GLY A 93 -1.13 -2.81 0.08
CA GLY A 93 -0.66 -3.89 -0.77
C GLY A 93 -0.27 -3.42 -2.17
N ALA A 94 0.26 -4.35 -2.90
CA ALA A 94 0.62 -4.20 -4.31
C ALA A 94 -0.19 -5.19 -5.14
N PHE A 95 -0.48 -4.84 -6.39
CA PHE A 95 -1.16 -5.74 -7.32
C PHE A 95 -0.72 -5.50 -8.77
N PHE A 96 -1.12 -6.43 -9.61
CA PHE A 96 -0.80 -6.45 -11.03
C PHE A 96 -2.09 -6.26 -11.80
N TYR A 97 -2.18 -5.20 -12.59
CA TYR A 97 -3.36 -4.84 -13.35
C TYR A 97 -2.96 -4.20 -14.67
N ASP A 98 -3.59 -4.63 -15.77
CA ASP A 98 -3.49 -3.96 -17.06
C ASP A 98 -4.69 -3.01 -17.21
N PRO A 99 -4.48 -1.69 -17.30
CA PRO A 99 -5.57 -0.73 -17.53
C PRO A 99 -6.36 -0.95 -18.82
N LYS A 100 -5.82 -1.74 -19.76
CA LYS A 100 -6.51 -2.10 -21.00
C LYS A 100 -7.51 -3.24 -20.82
N GLU A 101 -7.47 -3.94 -19.67
CA GLU A 101 -8.45 -4.95 -19.32
C GLU A 101 -9.74 -4.30 -18.81
N GLU A 102 -10.79 -4.33 -19.63
CA GLU A 102 -12.08 -3.76 -19.28
C GLU A 102 -12.78 -4.54 -18.17
N ASN A 103 -12.54 -5.86 -18.09
CA ASN A 103 -13.16 -6.73 -17.08
C ASN A 103 -12.13 -7.71 -16.46
N PRO A 104 -11.69 -7.47 -15.21
CA PRO A 104 -10.74 -8.35 -14.52
C PRO A 104 -11.21 -9.79 -14.37
N ALA A 105 -12.53 -10.03 -14.26
CA ALA A 105 -13.08 -11.38 -14.12
C ALA A 105 -12.96 -12.22 -15.38
N THR A 106 -12.73 -11.60 -16.52
CA THR A 106 -12.56 -12.26 -17.82
C THR A 106 -11.13 -12.14 -18.36
N ALA A 107 -10.22 -11.58 -17.57
CA ALA A 107 -8.82 -11.43 -17.94
C ALA A 107 -8.20 -12.78 -18.28
N THR A 108 -7.80 -12.96 -19.54
CA THR A 108 -7.20 -14.19 -20.06
C THR A 108 -5.71 -14.03 -20.35
N GLY A 109 -5.19 -12.81 -20.16
CA GLY A 109 -3.82 -12.45 -20.46
C GLY A 109 -2.84 -12.70 -19.33
N THR A 110 -1.61 -12.98 -19.67
CA THR A 110 -0.47 -12.86 -18.76
C THR A 110 0.03 -11.43 -18.84
N LEU A 111 0.04 -10.73 -17.72
CA LEU A 111 0.66 -9.42 -17.63
C LEU A 111 2.18 -9.60 -17.56
N ASP A 112 2.87 -9.18 -18.60
CA ASP A 112 4.34 -9.15 -18.60
C ASP A 112 4.80 -7.94 -17.80
N THR A 113 5.28 -8.19 -16.58
CA THR A 113 5.81 -7.16 -15.67
C THR A 113 7.31 -7.31 -15.51
N PRO A 114 8.06 -6.21 -15.37
CA PRO A 114 9.47 -6.27 -15.08
C PRO A 114 9.75 -7.03 -13.78
N VAL A 115 10.90 -7.68 -13.74
CA VAL A 115 11.46 -8.26 -12.53
C VAL A 115 12.82 -7.64 -12.24
N ILE A 116 13.23 -7.59 -10.98
CA ILE A 116 14.54 -7.07 -10.58
C ILE A 116 15.37 -8.17 -9.91
N GLY A 117 16.67 -8.05 -10.06
CA GLY A 117 17.66 -8.94 -9.43
C GLY A 117 17.61 -10.38 -9.92
N LYS A 118 18.50 -11.18 -9.33
CA LYS A 118 18.62 -12.61 -9.67
C LYS A 118 17.48 -13.48 -9.13
N ASP A 119 16.83 -13.01 -8.07
CA ASP A 119 15.73 -13.72 -7.42
C ASP A 119 14.37 -13.35 -8.05
N ALA A 120 14.40 -12.62 -9.20
CA ALA A 120 13.24 -12.27 -10.03
C ALA A 120 12.11 -11.59 -9.23
N VAL A 121 12.44 -10.62 -8.38
CA VAL A 121 11.45 -9.88 -7.60
C VAL A 121 10.55 -9.09 -8.55
N SER A 122 9.28 -9.41 -8.59
CA SER A 122 8.32 -8.78 -9.51
C SER A 122 8.09 -7.30 -9.17
N VAL A 123 8.01 -6.47 -10.21
CA VAL A 123 7.69 -5.04 -10.08
C VAL A 123 6.18 -4.87 -10.21
N PRO A 124 5.45 -4.49 -9.14
CA PRO A 124 4.01 -4.30 -9.20
C PRO A 124 3.64 -3.16 -10.16
N THR A 125 2.50 -3.27 -10.81
CA THR A 125 1.94 -2.19 -11.63
C THR A 125 1.28 -1.12 -10.80
N HIS A 126 0.69 -1.51 -9.66
CA HIS A 126 -0.09 -0.62 -8.80
C HIS A 126 0.13 -0.93 -7.32
N PHE A 127 -0.17 0.07 -6.50
CA PHE A 127 -0.25 -0.03 -5.05
C PHE A 127 -1.58 0.49 -4.57
N TYR A 128 -2.10 -0.10 -3.50
CA TYR A 128 -3.29 0.41 -2.81
C TYR A 128 -3.01 0.66 -1.33
N LYS A 129 -3.75 1.59 -0.78
CA LYS A 129 -3.85 1.82 0.66
C LYS A 129 -5.32 2.04 1.00
N ILE A 130 -5.87 1.15 1.83
CA ILE A 130 -7.23 1.21 2.35
C ILE A 130 -7.13 1.66 3.80
N VAL A 131 -7.88 2.68 4.16
CA VAL A 131 -7.97 3.18 5.54
C VAL A 131 -9.42 3.11 5.98
N VAL A 132 -9.66 2.39 7.07
CA VAL A 132 -10.96 2.35 7.76
C VAL A 132 -10.78 3.09 9.07
N GLY A 133 -11.49 4.19 9.24
CA GLY A 133 -11.44 5.02 10.44
C GLY A 133 -12.72 4.91 11.27
N GLN A 134 -12.56 4.90 12.60
CA GLN A 134 -13.67 5.02 13.54
C GLN A 134 -13.77 6.47 14.03
N THR A 135 -14.88 7.11 13.70
CA THR A 135 -15.17 8.50 14.09
C THR A 135 -15.58 8.62 15.56
N ALA A 136 -15.64 9.84 16.07
CA ALA A 136 -15.98 10.12 17.48
C ALA A 136 -17.37 9.61 17.88
N ASP A 137 -18.31 9.52 16.93
CA ASP A 137 -19.65 8.94 17.13
C ASP A 137 -19.70 7.41 16.91
N ASN A 138 -18.52 6.76 16.91
CA ASN A 138 -18.33 5.33 16.73
C ASN A 138 -18.77 4.77 15.36
N LYS A 139 -18.97 5.62 14.35
CA LYS A 139 -19.25 5.15 13.00
C LYS A 139 -17.96 4.78 12.28
N LEU A 140 -18.08 3.83 11.36
CA LEU A 140 -16.99 3.48 10.46
C LEU A 140 -17.11 4.30 9.17
N ARG A 141 -15.97 4.81 8.71
CA ARG A 141 -15.79 5.40 7.39
C ARG A 141 -14.58 4.74 6.74
N ALA A 142 -14.57 4.66 5.42
CA ALA A 142 -13.45 4.10 4.70
C ALA A 142 -13.07 4.96 3.50
N VAL A 143 -11.78 4.96 3.17
CA VAL A 143 -11.24 5.55 1.94
C VAL A 143 -10.14 4.64 1.41
N ALA A 144 -10.07 4.48 0.10
CA ALA A 144 -9.04 3.70 -0.53
C ALA A 144 -8.37 4.47 -1.67
N PHE A 145 -7.07 4.37 -1.74
CA PHE A 145 -6.22 5.02 -2.74
C PHE A 145 -5.54 3.97 -3.60
N VAL A 146 -5.45 4.25 -4.89
CA VAL A 146 -4.75 3.40 -5.86
C VAL A 146 -3.77 4.25 -6.65
N PHE A 147 -2.51 3.85 -6.63
CA PHE A 147 -1.44 4.50 -7.37
C PHE A 147 -0.83 3.54 -8.39
N GLU A 148 -0.68 3.98 -9.63
CA GLU A 148 0.19 3.31 -10.59
C GLU A 148 1.65 3.42 -10.12
N ASN A 149 2.46 2.41 -10.40
CA ASN A 149 3.90 2.43 -10.08
C ASN A 149 4.68 3.30 -11.09
N ARG A 150 4.41 4.60 -11.08
CA ARG A 150 5.06 5.60 -11.92
C ARG A 150 5.33 6.89 -11.17
N ALA A 151 6.11 7.78 -11.77
CA ALA A 151 6.29 9.12 -11.21
C ALA A 151 5.01 9.96 -11.35
N TYR A 152 4.70 10.72 -10.31
CA TYR A 152 3.63 11.70 -10.26
C TYR A 152 4.21 13.11 -10.23
N PRO A 153 3.53 14.10 -10.83
CA PRO A 153 3.93 15.49 -10.75
C PRO A 153 3.97 16.00 -9.29
N PRO A 154 4.85 16.96 -8.98
CA PRO A 154 4.79 17.64 -7.68
C PRO A 154 3.42 18.28 -7.43
N GLY A 155 2.91 18.15 -6.20
CA GLY A 155 1.60 18.70 -5.85
C GLY A 155 0.40 17.90 -6.36
N THR A 156 0.59 16.66 -6.83
CA THR A 156 -0.51 15.77 -7.17
C THR A 156 -1.48 15.66 -5.99
N ASN A 157 -2.76 15.97 -6.25
CA ASN A 157 -3.82 15.78 -5.25
C ASN A 157 -4.13 14.28 -5.10
N ILE A 158 -3.96 13.74 -3.89
CA ILE A 158 -4.20 12.33 -3.59
C ILE A 158 -5.67 11.93 -3.77
N GLU A 159 -6.62 12.85 -3.67
CA GLU A 159 -8.04 12.55 -3.90
C GLU A 159 -8.31 12.02 -5.31
N THR A 160 -7.49 12.41 -6.29
CA THR A 160 -7.61 11.92 -7.67
C THR A 160 -7.30 10.42 -7.81
N THR A 161 -6.72 9.82 -6.78
CA THR A 161 -6.36 8.40 -6.73
C THR A 161 -7.36 7.56 -5.93
N ILE A 162 -8.41 8.19 -5.39
CA ILE A 162 -9.45 7.48 -4.63
C ILE A 162 -10.22 6.55 -5.56
N LYS A 163 -10.41 5.32 -5.09
CA LYS A 163 -11.23 4.28 -5.73
C LYS A 163 -12.14 3.63 -4.71
N PRO A 164 -13.29 3.07 -5.11
CA PRO A 164 -14.05 2.16 -4.26
C PRO A 164 -13.20 0.98 -3.80
N ILE A 165 -13.41 0.49 -2.59
CA ILE A 165 -12.70 -0.72 -2.11
C ILE A 165 -13.05 -1.91 -2.98
N SER A 166 -14.33 -2.06 -3.37
CA SER A 166 -14.80 -3.10 -4.30
C SER A 166 -14.03 -3.11 -5.63
N TRP A 167 -13.58 -1.96 -6.11
CA TRP A 167 -12.74 -1.87 -7.32
C TRP A 167 -11.39 -2.57 -7.11
N ILE A 168 -10.82 -2.49 -5.89
CA ILE A 168 -9.56 -3.17 -5.55
C ILE A 168 -9.82 -4.67 -5.37
N GLU A 169 -10.92 -5.04 -4.72
CA GLU A 169 -11.32 -6.43 -4.49
C GLU A 169 -11.50 -7.21 -5.79
N GLU A 170 -12.19 -6.60 -6.77
CA GLU A 170 -12.37 -7.19 -8.10
C GLU A 170 -11.03 -7.52 -8.79
N ARG A 171 -9.97 -6.76 -8.53
CA ARG A 171 -8.66 -6.90 -9.17
C ARG A 171 -7.66 -7.72 -8.39
N THR A 172 -7.88 -7.85 -7.11
CA THR A 172 -6.99 -8.63 -6.23
C THR A 172 -7.57 -10.01 -5.88
N GLY A 173 -8.88 -10.19 -6.03
CA GLY A 173 -9.59 -11.38 -5.57
C GLY A 173 -9.69 -11.48 -4.05
N LEU A 174 -9.38 -10.39 -3.32
CA LEU A 174 -9.44 -10.32 -1.87
C LEU A 174 -10.79 -9.78 -1.43
N ASN A 175 -11.24 -10.13 -0.21
CA ASN A 175 -12.28 -9.44 0.53
C ASN A 175 -11.64 -8.83 1.77
N PHE A 176 -11.72 -7.50 1.92
CA PHE A 176 -11.00 -6.80 2.99
C PHE A 176 -11.78 -6.71 4.30
N MET A 177 -13.10 -6.82 4.26
CA MET A 177 -13.95 -6.63 5.44
C MET A 177 -14.92 -7.82 5.70
N PRO A 178 -14.51 -9.09 5.59
CA PRO A 178 -15.39 -10.27 5.60
C PRO A 178 -16.08 -10.54 6.95
N ARG A 179 -15.79 -9.76 7.98
CA ARG A 179 -16.37 -9.89 9.32
C ARG A 179 -17.43 -8.84 9.63
N LEU A 180 -17.61 -7.86 8.75
CA LEU A 180 -18.69 -6.89 8.88
C LEU A 180 -20.01 -7.52 8.42
N ASP A 181 -21.11 -6.99 8.91
CA ASP A 181 -22.41 -7.33 8.32
C ASP A 181 -22.50 -6.78 6.88
N ALA A 182 -23.24 -7.48 6.03
CA ALA A 182 -23.30 -7.20 4.59
C ALA A 182 -23.75 -5.76 4.25
N ALA A 183 -24.55 -5.12 5.08
CA ALA A 183 -25.01 -3.76 4.83
C ALA A 183 -23.90 -2.75 5.09
N THR A 184 -23.17 -2.93 6.21
CA THR A 184 -22.01 -2.09 6.56
C THR A 184 -20.86 -2.29 5.56
N GLU A 185 -20.55 -3.54 5.20
CA GLU A 185 -19.56 -3.88 4.19
C GLU A 185 -19.88 -3.16 2.86
N GLN A 186 -21.07 -3.34 2.33
CA GLN A 186 -21.50 -2.70 1.09
C GLN A 186 -21.43 -1.17 1.14
N GLN A 187 -21.81 -0.57 2.27
CA GLN A 187 -21.75 0.89 2.44
C GLN A 187 -20.31 1.41 2.38
N LEU A 188 -19.36 0.69 2.96
CA LEU A 188 -17.96 1.11 3.01
C LEU A 188 -17.21 0.86 1.70
N GLU A 189 -17.59 -0.17 0.94
CA GLU A 189 -16.81 -0.68 -0.19
C GLU A 189 -17.26 -0.16 -1.56
N LYS A 190 -18.57 0.06 -1.74
CA LYS A 190 -19.11 0.35 -3.08
C LYS A 190 -18.94 1.79 -3.54
N GLN A 191 -18.78 2.73 -2.62
CA GLN A 191 -18.62 4.14 -2.96
C GLN A 191 -17.18 4.59 -2.76
N PRO A 192 -16.67 5.50 -3.60
CA PRO A 192 -15.42 6.18 -3.29
C PRO A 192 -15.54 6.86 -1.94
N GLY A 193 -14.60 6.60 -1.06
CA GLY A 193 -14.52 7.28 0.23
C GLY A 193 -14.15 8.75 0.08
N GLN A 194 -14.18 9.47 1.20
CA GLN A 194 -13.70 10.84 1.34
C GLN A 194 -12.59 10.89 2.38
N LEU A 195 -11.70 11.86 2.28
CA LEU A 195 -10.68 12.09 3.29
C LEU A 195 -11.33 12.28 4.67
N PHE A 196 -10.61 11.92 5.70
CA PHE A 196 -10.99 12.24 7.07
C PHE A 196 -10.55 13.69 7.36
N GLU A 197 -11.48 14.52 7.78
CA GLU A 197 -11.29 15.93 8.17
C GLU A 197 -11.37 16.08 9.68
#